data_0b70a543231abd33fbd5f329671f89dc
#
_entry.id   0b70a543231abd33fbd5f329671f89dc
#
_cell.length_a   1.000
_cell.length_b   1.000
_cell.length_c   1.000
_cell.angle_alpha   90.00
_cell.angle_beta   90.00
_cell.angle_gamma   90.00
#
_symmetry.space_group_name_H-M   'P 1'
#
loop_
_entity.id
_entity.type
_entity.pdbx_description
1 polymer ?
#
loop_
_entity_poly.entity_id
_entity_poly.type
_entity_poly.pdbx_seq_one_letter_code
_entity_poly.pdbx_strand_id
1 'polypeptide(L)'
;MKSSAIFFVCIVVATFTAQAFDIKDDTKICGVCSQPVHVKIAISIQTVGSRDLDLRPAPELRDTLKYQIQYCPKCGYCWPDIAKERKREKIDHILNQPIQYDDIAALFARAAAIEIADNAPSFASFMLFLKAAWVCDDLKNKRKSDDYRRLASHQMDLYMERDAIARTTGDNYLTQVDVVRRIGDIDKARRLLAIADLYAKESILPLILAFQKKLVENKDTGRYTVADVLTLQQ
;
A
#
# COMPACT_ATOMS: atom_id res chain seq x y z
N MET A 1 14.67 31.28 61.49
CA MET A 1 14.75 30.24 60.41
C MET A 1 13.48 30.37 59.58
N LYS A 2 13.60 30.94 58.37
CA LYS A 2 12.45 31.10 57.46
C LYS A 2 12.51 29.93 56.42
N SER A 3 11.53 29.02 56.47
CA SER A 3 11.43 27.90 55.55
C SER A 3 10.73 28.39 54.28
N SER A 4 11.44 28.41 53.14
CA SER A 4 10.85 28.69 51.80
C SER A 4 10.34 27.40 51.22
N ALA A 5 9.04 27.28 51.07
CA ALA A 5 8.40 26.17 50.32
C ALA A 5 8.49 26.48 48.82
N ILE A 6 9.21 25.65 48.10
CA ILE A 6 9.27 25.70 46.62
C ILE A 6 8.08 24.89 46.07
N PHE A 7 7.11 25.59 45.47
CA PHE A 7 6.01 24.96 44.74
C PHE A 7 6.49 24.54 43.34
N PHE A 8 6.57 23.24 43.09
CA PHE A 8 6.79 22.69 41.76
C PHE A 8 5.45 22.69 41.00
N VAL A 9 5.30 23.58 40.04
CA VAL A 9 4.17 23.55 39.10
C VAL A 9 4.49 22.55 37.99
N CYS A 10 3.86 21.37 38.03
CA CYS A 10 3.89 20.42 36.94
C CYS A 10 3.00 20.93 35.77
N ILE A 11 3.62 21.48 34.75
CA ILE A 11 2.92 21.82 33.49
C ILE A 11 2.69 20.53 32.74
N VAL A 12 1.45 20.00 32.75
CA VAL A 12 1.03 18.90 31.88
C VAL A 12 0.82 19.49 30.48
N VAL A 13 1.80 19.31 29.61
CA VAL A 13 1.67 19.63 28.20
C VAL A 13 0.80 18.54 27.58
N ALA A 14 -0.49 18.81 27.39
CA ALA A 14 -1.36 17.95 26.59
C ALA A 14 -0.93 18.06 25.13
N THR A 15 -0.23 17.05 24.62
CA THR A 15 0.06 16.93 23.19
C THR A 15 -1.23 16.55 22.47
N PHE A 16 -1.91 17.52 21.86
CA PHE A 16 -2.95 17.25 20.89
C PHE A 16 -2.30 16.68 19.64
N THR A 17 -2.41 15.38 19.45
CA THR A 17 -2.12 14.77 18.15
C THR A 17 -3.24 15.14 17.19
N ALA A 18 -2.97 16.07 16.27
CA ALA A 18 -3.91 16.38 15.20
C ALA A 18 -4.13 15.11 14.38
N GLN A 19 -5.38 14.64 14.32
CA GLN A 19 -5.75 13.46 13.54
C GLN A 19 -5.71 13.85 12.06
N ALA A 20 -4.97 13.10 11.24
CA ALA A 20 -4.77 13.41 9.82
C ALA A 20 -5.97 13.03 8.92
N PHE A 21 -7.03 12.45 9.50
CA PHE A 21 -8.25 12.03 8.78
C PHE A 21 -9.41 11.84 9.77
N ASP A 22 -10.64 11.94 9.25
CA ASP A 22 -11.85 11.60 9.96
C ASP A 22 -12.42 10.26 9.51
N ILE A 23 -13.29 9.66 10.32
CA ILE A 23 -13.98 8.40 10.01
C ILE A 23 -15.48 8.65 9.94
N LYS A 24 -16.09 8.19 8.84
CA LYS A 24 -17.54 8.20 8.66
C LYS A 24 -18.06 6.77 8.66
N ASP A 25 -19.11 6.50 9.43
CA ASP A 25 -19.92 5.29 9.31
C ASP A 25 -20.87 5.42 8.13
N ASP A 26 -21.01 4.36 7.33
CA ASP A 26 -21.88 4.32 6.16
C ASP A 26 -22.52 2.91 6.02
N THR A 27 -23.59 2.82 5.23
CA THR A 27 -24.21 1.54 4.87
C THR A 27 -24.28 1.44 3.37
N LYS A 28 -23.63 0.40 2.81
CA LYS A 28 -23.61 0.13 1.38
C LYS A 28 -24.27 -1.20 1.06
N ILE A 29 -24.76 -1.34 -0.15
CA ILE A 29 -25.30 -2.60 -0.66
C ILE A 29 -24.16 -3.40 -1.28
N CYS A 30 -23.96 -4.65 -0.86
CA CYS A 30 -22.95 -5.53 -1.42
C CYS A 30 -23.22 -5.80 -2.90
N GLY A 31 -22.27 -5.50 -3.77
CA GLY A 31 -22.38 -5.67 -5.22
C GLY A 31 -22.43 -7.13 -5.71
N VAL A 32 -22.32 -8.13 -4.80
CA VAL A 32 -22.36 -9.55 -5.14
C VAL A 32 -23.62 -10.24 -4.59
N CYS A 33 -24.05 -9.93 -3.37
CA CYS A 33 -25.18 -10.63 -2.75
C CYS A 33 -26.34 -9.71 -2.30
N SER A 34 -26.27 -8.43 -2.65
CA SER A 34 -27.30 -7.41 -2.40
C SER A 34 -27.66 -7.21 -0.91
N GLN A 35 -26.81 -7.66 0.02
CA GLN A 35 -27.02 -7.41 1.44
C GLN A 35 -26.50 -6.06 1.86
N PRO A 36 -27.17 -5.36 2.80
CA PRO A 36 -26.60 -4.18 3.42
C PRO A 36 -25.37 -4.54 4.25
N VAL A 37 -24.33 -3.70 4.14
CA VAL A 37 -23.06 -3.85 4.82
C VAL A 37 -22.72 -2.52 5.50
N HIS A 38 -22.49 -2.56 6.81
CA HIS A 38 -21.98 -1.41 7.56
C HIS A 38 -20.47 -1.28 7.32
N VAL A 39 -20.04 -0.12 6.87
CA VAL A 39 -18.66 0.18 6.54
C VAL A 39 -18.19 1.44 7.24
N LYS A 40 -16.88 1.50 7.51
CA LYS A 40 -16.19 2.72 7.97
C LYS A 40 -15.33 3.24 6.84
N ILE A 41 -15.40 4.54 6.57
CA ILE A 41 -14.69 5.20 5.48
C ILE A 41 -13.85 6.32 6.06
N ALA A 42 -12.57 6.37 5.71
CA ALA A 42 -11.73 7.52 6.03
C ALA A 42 -12.10 8.68 5.08
N ILE A 43 -12.39 9.83 5.68
CA ILE A 43 -12.73 11.06 4.97
C ILE A 43 -11.82 12.19 5.46
N SER A 44 -11.88 13.36 4.84
CA SER A 44 -11.10 14.55 5.24
C SER A 44 -9.59 14.26 5.34
N ILE A 45 -9.06 13.39 4.46
CA ILE A 45 -7.66 12.97 4.51
C ILE A 45 -6.77 14.15 4.11
N GLN A 46 -5.94 14.60 5.06
CA GLN A 46 -4.93 15.62 4.81
C GLN A 46 -3.66 14.98 4.26
N THR A 47 -3.13 15.51 3.17
CA THR A 47 -1.83 15.06 2.64
C THR A 47 -0.72 15.63 3.50
N VAL A 48 -0.13 14.79 4.35
CA VAL A 48 0.97 15.13 5.26
C VAL A 48 2.11 14.12 5.09
N GLY A 49 3.34 14.58 5.36
CA GLY A 49 4.52 13.73 5.29
C GLY A 49 4.92 13.30 3.88
N SER A 50 5.86 12.38 3.80
CA SER A 50 6.40 11.84 2.54
C SER A 50 6.04 10.37 2.38
N ARG A 51 5.52 10.01 1.21
CA ARG A 51 5.26 8.60 0.86
C ARG A 51 6.56 7.83 0.66
N ASP A 52 6.51 6.52 0.90
CA ASP A 52 7.60 5.60 0.59
C ASP A 52 7.77 5.45 -0.94
N LEU A 53 8.92 4.95 -1.39
CA LEU A 53 9.22 4.75 -2.82
C LEU A 53 8.34 3.65 -3.45
N ASP A 54 7.75 2.75 -2.65
CA ASP A 54 6.75 1.77 -3.07
C ASP A 54 5.30 2.32 -2.97
N LEU A 55 5.13 3.65 -2.95
CA LEU A 55 3.85 4.37 -2.87
C LEU A 55 3.11 4.26 -1.53
N ARG A 56 3.68 3.60 -0.50
CA ARG A 56 3.03 3.50 0.81
C ARG A 56 2.82 4.90 1.39
N PRO A 57 1.64 5.18 1.96
CA PRO A 57 1.37 6.47 2.58
C PRO A 57 2.36 6.82 3.69
N ALA A 58 2.52 8.12 3.92
CA ALA A 58 3.26 8.66 5.06
C ALA A 58 2.77 8.05 6.39
N PRO A 59 3.62 7.98 7.42
CA PRO A 59 3.28 7.32 8.70
C PRO A 59 1.94 7.76 9.28
N GLU A 60 1.60 9.04 9.20
CA GLU A 60 0.39 9.65 9.72
C GLU A 60 -0.90 9.16 9.05
N LEU A 61 -0.76 8.61 7.83
CA LEU A 61 -1.87 8.12 7.02
C LEU A 61 -1.98 6.59 6.97
N ARG A 62 -1.05 5.85 7.58
CA ARG A 62 -1.03 4.38 7.50
C ARG A 62 -2.24 3.74 8.13
N ASP A 63 -2.77 4.32 9.20
CA ASP A 63 -3.99 3.86 9.85
C ASP A 63 -5.23 3.94 8.95
N THR A 64 -5.18 4.71 7.84
CA THR A 64 -6.26 4.75 6.86
C THR A 64 -6.37 3.46 6.06
N LEU A 65 -5.32 2.64 5.98
CA LEU A 65 -5.31 1.41 5.17
C LEU A 65 -6.46 0.47 5.54
N LYS A 66 -6.77 0.31 6.82
CA LYS A 66 -7.87 -0.56 7.28
C LYS A 66 -9.26 -0.10 6.81
N TYR A 67 -9.41 1.16 6.41
CA TYR A 67 -10.65 1.73 5.87
C TYR A 67 -10.69 1.73 4.33
N GLN A 68 -9.59 1.32 3.68
CA GLN A 68 -9.49 1.23 2.23
C GLN A 68 -9.90 -0.14 1.67
N ILE A 69 -10.35 -1.04 2.55
CA ILE A 69 -10.90 -2.35 2.18
C ILE A 69 -12.17 -2.61 2.98
N GLN A 70 -13.23 -2.99 2.29
CA GLN A 70 -14.52 -3.31 2.86
C GLN A 70 -14.81 -4.80 2.62
N TYR A 71 -15.61 -5.43 3.47
CA TYR A 71 -15.98 -6.82 3.30
C TYR A 71 -17.46 -7.06 3.63
N CYS A 72 -18.05 -8.03 2.96
CA CYS A 72 -19.40 -8.51 3.24
C CYS A 72 -19.35 -9.78 4.13
N PRO A 73 -19.83 -9.73 5.38
CA PRO A 73 -19.76 -10.90 6.28
C PRO A 73 -20.64 -12.04 5.81
N LYS A 74 -21.65 -11.77 4.94
CA LYS A 74 -22.57 -12.80 4.44
C LYS A 74 -21.97 -13.66 3.34
N CYS A 75 -21.28 -13.03 2.34
CA CYS A 75 -20.80 -13.77 1.18
C CYS A 75 -19.26 -13.79 1.05
N GLY A 76 -18.52 -13.13 1.96
CA GLY A 76 -17.07 -13.09 1.92
C GLY A 76 -16.47 -12.19 0.83
N TYR A 77 -17.29 -11.43 0.10
CA TYR A 77 -16.80 -10.47 -0.89
C TYR A 77 -16.01 -9.35 -0.21
N CYS A 78 -14.82 -9.05 -0.74
CA CYS A 78 -13.95 -7.98 -0.25
C CYS A 78 -13.57 -7.07 -1.41
N TRP A 79 -13.73 -5.75 -1.23
CA TRP A 79 -13.36 -4.76 -2.25
C TRP A 79 -13.16 -3.38 -1.61
N PRO A 80 -12.35 -2.47 -2.20
CA PRO A 80 -12.24 -1.10 -1.73
C PRO A 80 -13.58 -0.36 -1.65
N ASP A 81 -14.47 -0.60 -2.60
CA ASP A 81 -15.88 -0.20 -2.54
C ASP A 81 -16.77 -1.44 -2.66
N ILE A 82 -17.34 -1.88 -1.56
CA ILE A 82 -18.14 -3.11 -1.48
C ILE A 82 -19.38 -3.09 -2.39
N ALA A 83 -19.84 -1.91 -2.81
CA ALA A 83 -20.95 -1.75 -3.74
C ALA A 83 -20.59 -2.04 -5.19
N LYS A 84 -19.28 -2.19 -5.51
CA LYS A 84 -18.87 -2.52 -6.88
C LYS A 84 -19.38 -3.90 -7.27
N GLU A 85 -20.20 -3.94 -8.32
CA GLU A 85 -20.76 -5.18 -8.84
C GLU A 85 -19.67 -6.11 -9.41
N ARG A 86 -19.81 -7.39 -9.12
CA ARG A 86 -18.98 -8.48 -9.64
C ARG A 86 -19.86 -9.69 -9.95
N LYS A 87 -19.53 -10.40 -11.03
CA LYS A 87 -20.21 -11.63 -11.39
C LYS A 87 -19.80 -12.75 -10.46
N ARG A 88 -20.76 -13.23 -9.64
CA ARG A 88 -20.51 -14.23 -8.61
C ARG A 88 -19.91 -15.51 -9.17
N GLU A 89 -20.38 -15.97 -10.33
CA GLU A 89 -19.92 -17.18 -10.98
C GLU A 89 -18.40 -17.20 -11.27
N LYS A 90 -17.79 -16.03 -11.49
CA LYS A 90 -16.35 -15.92 -11.70
C LYS A 90 -15.51 -16.04 -10.44
N ILE A 91 -16.06 -15.64 -9.30
CA ILE A 91 -15.33 -15.46 -8.04
C ILE A 91 -15.79 -16.42 -6.94
N ASP A 92 -16.79 -17.27 -7.19
CA ASP A 92 -17.42 -18.13 -6.18
C ASP A 92 -16.40 -19.06 -5.50
N HIS A 93 -15.43 -19.56 -6.25
CA HIS A 93 -14.34 -20.39 -5.71
C HIS A 93 -13.45 -19.64 -4.71
N ILE A 94 -13.37 -18.30 -4.80
CA ILE A 94 -12.64 -17.45 -3.85
C ILE A 94 -13.53 -17.16 -2.64
N LEU A 95 -14.82 -16.84 -2.88
CA LEU A 95 -15.76 -16.50 -1.82
C LEU A 95 -16.00 -17.67 -0.85
N ASN A 96 -15.93 -18.90 -1.34
CA ASN A 96 -16.11 -20.11 -0.54
C ASN A 96 -14.87 -20.48 0.32
N GLN A 97 -13.74 -19.81 0.15
CA GLN A 97 -12.59 -20.02 1.01
C GLN A 97 -12.80 -19.31 2.35
N PRO A 98 -12.39 -19.91 3.48
CA PRO A 98 -12.46 -19.24 4.77
C PRO A 98 -11.60 -17.98 4.80
N ILE A 99 -12.05 -16.97 5.53
CA ILE A 99 -11.31 -15.74 5.76
C ILE A 99 -11.49 -15.25 7.19
N GLN A 100 -10.43 -14.70 7.75
CA GLN A 100 -10.48 -13.97 9.01
C GLN A 100 -10.70 -12.48 8.68
N TYR A 101 -11.82 -11.93 9.12
CA TYR A 101 -12.22 -10.57 8.77
C TYR A 101 -11.44 -9.48 9.51
N ASP A 102 -10.70 -9.83 10.55
CA ASP A 102 -9.76 -8.98 11.28
C ASP A 102 -8.35 -8.96 10.67
N ASP A 103 -8.02 -9.91 9.79
CA ASP A 103 -6.77 -9.90 9.01
C ASP A 103 -6.92 -8.98 7.77
N ILE A 104 -6.64 -7.70 7.96
CA ILE A 104 -6.73 -6.68 6.89
C ILE A 104 -5.83 -7.03 5.69
N ALA A 105 -4.67 -7.64 5.91
CA ALA A 105 -3.79 -8.07 4.82
C ALA A 105 -4.45 -9.18 3.99
N ALA A 106 -5.13 -10.14 4.65
CA ALA A 106 -5.87 -11.19 3.97
C ALA A 106 -7.07 -10.63 3.17
N LEU A 107 -7.75 -9.59 3.67
CA LEU A 107 -8.83 -8.92 2.93
C LEU A 107 -8.31 -8.28 1.63
N PHE A 108 -7.18 -7.57 1.67
CA PHE A 108 -6.55 -7.02 0.47
C PHE A 108 -6.11 -8.12 -0.51
N ALA A 109 -5.50 -9.19 0.00
CA ALA A 109 -5.07 -10.32 -0.84
C ALA A 109 -6.27 -11.02 -1.51
N ARG A 110 -7.40 -11.20 -0.79
CA ARG A 110 -8.64 -11.72 -1.36
C ARG A 110 -9.20 -10.79 -2.45
N ALA A 111 -9.20 -9.47 -2.22
CA ALA A 111 -9.61 -8.51 -3.23
C ALA A 111 -8.73 -8.58 -4.49
N ALA A 112 -7.41 -8.77 -4.32
CA ALA A 112 -6.50 -8.99 -5.45
C ALA A 112 -6.83 -10.27 -6.22
N ALA A 113 -7.12 -11.39 -5.54
CA ALA A 113 -7.55 -12.64 -6.17
C ALA A 113 -8.87 -12.46 -6.93
N ILE A 114 -9.84 -11.72 -6.38
CA ILE A 114 -11.10 -11.38 -7.04
C ILE A 114 -10.85 -10.53 -8.30
N GLU A 115 -9.95 -9.53 -8.23
CA GLU A 115 -9.60 -8.72 -9.40
C GLU A 115 -9.03 -9.58 -10.53
N ILE A 116 -8.11 -10.48 -10.20
CA ILE A 116 -7.47 -11.37 -11.17
C ILE A 116 -8.49 -12.35 -11.81
N ALA A 117 -9.43 -12.89 -11.02
CA ALA A 117 -10.44 -13.82 -11.51
C ALA A 117 -11.48 -13.16 -12.43
N ASP A 118 -11.81 -11.89 -12.18
CA ASP A 118 -12.83 -11.16 -12.94
C ASP A 118 -12.24 -10.43 -14.16
N ASN A 119 -11.00 -9.96 -14.05
CA ASN A 119 -10.31 -9.15 -15.05
C ASN A 119 -8.94 -9.76 -15.42
N ALA A 120 -8.33 -9.15 -16.42
CA ALA A 120 -6.91 -9.38 -16.68
C ALA A 120 -6.04 -8.76 -15.58
N PRO A 121 -4.75 -9.18 -15.46
CA PRO A 121 -3.79 -8.51 -14.61
C PRO A 121 -3.80 -7.01 -14.82
N SER A 122 -3.83 -6.25 -13.74
CA SER A 122 -4.04 -4.81 -13.74
C SER A 122 -3.20 -4.13 -12.67
N PHE A 123 -3.02 -2.82 -12.79
CA PHE A 123 -2.43 -2.02 -11.72
C PHE A 123 -3.20 -2.14 -10.39
N ALA A 124 -4.52 -2.39 -10.46
CA ALA A 124 -5.32 -2.60 -9.25
C ALA A 124 -4.92 -3.89 -8.51
N SER A 125 -4.69 -5.01 -9.21
CA SER A 125 -4.24 -6.26 -8.57
C SER A 125 -2.84 -6.11 -7.95
N PHE A 126 -1.91 -5.41 -8.62
CA PHE A 126 -0.62 -5.03 -8.06
C PHE A 126 -0.78 -4.25 -6.75
N MET A 127 -1.57 -3.16 -6.78
CA MET A 127 -1.76 -2.29 -5.60
C MET A 127 -2.44 -3.00 -4.44
N LEU A 128 -3.36 -3.91 -4.69
CA LEU A 128 -4.04 -4.66 -3.64
C LEU A 128 -3.07 -5.59 -2.90
N PHE A 129 -2.21 -6.34 -3.61
CA PHE A 129 -1.16 -7.13 -2.96
C PHE A 129 -0.13 -6.25 -2.26
N LEU A 130 0.22 -5.11 -2.82
CA LEU A 130 1.16 -4.20 -2.19
C LEU A 130 0.61 -3.60 -0.90
N LYS A 131 -0.69 -3.26 -0.85
CA LYS A 131 -1.37 -2.85 0.38
C LYS A 131 -1.39 -3.97 1.43
N ALA A 132 -1.57 -5.22 1.04
CA ALA A 132 -1.43 -6.37 1.94
C ALA A 132 -0.01 -6.45 2.53
N ALA A 133 1.02 -6.21 1.72
CA ALA A 133 2.41 -6.15 2.19
C ALA A 133 2.64 -5.02 3.19
N TRP A 134 2.08 -3.82 2.95
CA TRP A 134 2.20 -2.69 3.86
C TRP A 134 1.56 -2.95 5.23
N VAL A 135 0.39 -3.59 5.25
CA VAL A 135 -0.24 -4.00 6.52
C VAL A 135 0.66 -4.98 7.28
N CYS A 136 1.27 -5.94 6.58
CA CYS A 136 2.22 -6.88 7.19
C CYS A 136 3.49 -6.18 7.70
N ASP A 137 3.97 -5.12 7.04
CA ASP A 137 5.08 -4.30 7.53
C ASP A 137 4.73 -3.61 8.86
N ASP A 138 3.51 -3.06 8.99
CA ASP A 138 3.04 -2.42 10.23
C ASP A 138 2.96 -3.44 11.38
N LEU A 139 2.57 -4.67 11.08
CA LEU A 139 2.53 -5.78 12.02
C LEU A 139 3.90 -6.44 12.25
N LYS A 140 4.98 -5.90 11.64
CA LYS A 140 6.36 -6.45 11.70
C LYS A 140 6.45 -7.91 11.22
N ASN A 141 5.53 -8.33 10.37
CA ASN A 141 5.53 -9.66 9.77
C ASN A 141 6.25 -9.65 8.42
N LYS A 142 7.59 -9.61 8.47
CA LYS A 142 8.43 -9.52 7.27
C LYS A 142 8.17 -10.65 6.26
N ARG A 143 8.00 -11.90 6.74
CA ARG A 143 7.77 -13.04 5.85
C ARG A 143 6.50 -12.86 5.00
N LYS A 144 5.36 -12.59 5.62
CA LYS A 144 4.11 -12.34 4.89
C LYS A 144 4.22 -11.09 3.99
N SER A 145 4.89 -10.05 4.45
CA SER A 145 5.13 -8.84 3.65
C SER A 145 5.92 -9.15 2.38
N ASP A 146 7.00 -9.93 2.49
CA ASP A 146 7.81 -10.34 1.35
C ASP A 146 7.01 -11.22 0.37
N ASP A 147 6.18 -12.14 0.88
CA ASP A 147 5.33 -12.99 0.05
C ASP A 147 4.32 -12.15 -0.76
N TYR A 148 3.66 -11.19 -0.13
CA TYR A 148 2.75 -10.27 -0.83
C TYR A 148 3.48 -9.36 -1.83
N ARG A 149 4.70 -8.90 -1.54
CA ARG A 149 5.51 -8.15 -2.50
C ARG A 149 5.90 -8.99 -3.72
N ARG A 150 6.19 -10.28 -3.56
CA ARG A 150 6.42 -11.19 -4.71
C ARG A 150 5.18 -11.29 -5.58
N LEU A 151 4.00 -11.46 -4.98
CA LEU A 151 2.72 -11.49 -5.71
C LEU A 151 2.45 -10.15 -6.41
N ALA A 152 2.65 -9.03 -5.73
CA ALA A 152 2.51 -7.70 -6.33
C ALA A 152 3.46 -7.54 -7.52
N SER A 153 4.75 -7.84 -7.37
CA SER A 153 5.73 -7.74 -8.45
C SER A 153 5.36 -8.61 -9.66
N HIS A 154 4.83 -9.81 -9.43
CA HIS A 154 4.34 -10.66 -10.53
C HIS A 154 3.15 -10.03 -11.26
N GLN A 155 2.18 -9.45 -10.54
CA GLN A 155 1.06 -8.75 -11.17
C GLN A 155 1.49 -7.51 -11.97
N MET A 156 2.51 -6.79 -11.51
CA MET A 156 3.07 -5.67 -12.25
C MET A 156 3.74 -6.13 -13.55
N ASP A 157 4.50 -7.25 -13.53
CA ASP A 157 5.08 -7.84 -14.73
C ASP A 157 4.00 -8.13 -15.78
N LEU A 158 2.96 -8.86 -15.39
CA LEU A 158 1.85 -9.22 -16.27
C LEU A 158 1.06 -8.00 -16.79
N TYR A 159 0.89 -6.97 -15.95
CA TYR A 159 0.25 -5.73 -16.35
C TYR A 159 1.07 -4.99 -17.41
N MET A 160 2.38 -4.83 -17.18
CA MET A 160 3.27 -4.16 -18.14
C MET A 160 3.46 -4.95 -19.46
N GLU A 161 3.36 -6.28 -19.42
CA GLU A 161 3.39 -7.10 -20.64
C GLU A 161 2.19 -6.82 -21.57
N ARG A 162 1.03 -6.52 -20.98
CA ARG A 162 -0.24 -6.36 -21.70
C ARG A 162 -0.56 -4.93 -22.09
N ASP A 163 -0.11 -3.97 -21.31
CA ASP A 163 -0.42 -2.55 -21.46
C ASP A 163 0.81 -1.79 -21.97
N ALA A 164 0.72 -1.27 -23.20
CA ALA A 164 1.81 -0.56 -23.85
C ALA A 164 2.15 0.76 -23.13
N ILE A 165 1.15 1.45 -22.55
CA ILE A 165 1.36 2.68 -21.78
C ILE A 165 2.06 2.35 -20.46
N ALA A 166 1.58 1.32 -19.76
CA ALA A 166 2.21 0.87 -18.52
C ALA A 166 3.68 0.51 -18.73
N ARG A 167 4.01 -0.13 -19.85
CA ARG A 167 5.36 -0.56 -20.23
C ARG A 167 6.30 0.59 -20.58
N THR A 168 5.79 1.78 -20.88
CA THR A 168 6.59 2.97 -21.15
C THR A 168 6.54 4.01 -20.03
N THR A 169 5.93 3.67 -18.90
CA THR A 169 5.80 4.55 -17.74
C THR A 169 6.94 4.31 -16.74
N GLY A 170 7.86 5.27 -16.63
CA GLY A 170 9.04 5.17 -15.77
C GLY A 170 8.72 4.97 -14.29
N ASP A 171 7.64 5.58 -13.78
CA ASP A 171 7.18 5.44 -12.39
C ASP A 171 6.81 3.98 -12.04
N ASN A 172 6.21 3.23 -12.98
CA ASN A 172 5.89 1.82 -12.78
C ASN A 172 7.16 0.98 -12.51
N TYR A 173 8.23 1.23 -13.30
CA TYR A 173 9.50 0.53 -13.10
C TYR A 173 10.16 0.91 -11.78
N LEU A 174 10.19 2.21 -11.43
CA LEU A 174 10.82 2.67 -10.19
C LEU A 174 10.07 2.16 -8.96
N THR A 175 8.74 2.14 -8.99
CA THR A 175 7.93 1.54 -7.93
C THR A 175 8.24 0.05 -7.79
N GLN A 176 8.30 -0.68 -8.91
CA GLN A 176 8.61 -2.10 -8.89
C GLN A 176 10.05 -2.39 -8.44
N VAL A 177 11.03 -1.53 -8.79
CA VAL A 177 12.41 -1.62 -8.27
C VAL A 177 12.40 -1.60 -6.75
N ASP A 178 11.68 -0.67 -6.12
CA ASP A 178 11.61 -0.61 -4.65
C ASP A 178 10.99 -1.88 -4.05
N VAL A 179 9.90 -2.36 -4.65
CA VAL A 179 9.22 -3.60 -4.22
C VAL A 179 10.17 -4.80 -4.23
N VAL A 180 10.89 -5.03 -5.34
CA VAL A 180 11.75 -6.23 -5.47
C VAL A 180 13.06 -6.08 -4.71
N ARG A 181 13.62 -4.87 -4.60
CA ARG A 181 14.79 -4.58 -3.78
C ARG A 181 14.54 -4.91 -2.31
N ARG A 182 13.37 -4.52 -1.77
CA ARG A 182 13.00 -4.76 -0.36
C ARG A 182 12.85 -6.23 0.00
N ILE A 183 12.56 -7.11 -0.97
CA ILE A 183 12.57 -8.57 -0.76
C ILE A 183 13.95 -9.21 -1.07
N GLY A 184 14.94 -8.41 -1.45
CA GLY A 184 16.31 -8.89 -1.73
C GLY A 184 16.51 -9.41 -3.15
N ASP A 185 15.55 -9.28 -4.07
CA ASP A 185 15.74 -9.65 -5.49
C ASP A 185 16.50 -8.55 -6.24
N ILE A 186 17.80 -8.45 -5.91
CA ILE A 186 18.69 -7.42 -6.43
C ILE A 186 18.90 -7.56 -7.93
N ASP A 187 18.89 -8.78 -8.46
CA ASP A 187 19.11 -9.01 -9.89
C ASP A 187 17.91 -8.54 -10.72
N LYS A 188 16.67 -8.79 -10.25
CA LYS A 188 15.48 -8.21 -10.88
C LYS A 188 15.48 -6.67 -10.75
N ALA A 189 15.86 -6.13 -9.59
CA ALA A 189 15.98 -4.69 -9.40
C ALA A 189 16.94 -4.04 -10.42
N ARG A 190 18.11 -4.63 -10.67
CA ARG A 190 19.06 -4.15 -11.70
C ARG A 190 18.45 -4.13 -13.10
N ARG A 191 17.78 -5.21 -13.50
CA ARG A 191 17.11 -5.27 -14.82
C ARG A 191 16.05 -4.19 -14.97
N LEU A 192 15.22 -3.99 -13.94
CA LEU A 192 14.19 -2.96 -13.95
C LEU A 192 14.78 -1.54 -13.98
N LEU A 193 15.88 -1.27 -13.27
CA LEU A 193 16.58 0.02 -13.33
C LEU A 193 17.10 0.33 -14.72
N ALA A 194 17.63 -0.66 -15.45
CA ALA A 194 18.10 -0.46 -16.82
C ALA A 194 16.95 -0.04 -17.76
N ILE A 195 15.74 -0.60 -17.56
CA ILE A 195 14.56 -0.20 -18.32
C ILE A 195 14.03 1.15 -17.84
N ALA A 196 13.96 1.38 -16.51
CA ALA A 196 13.56 2.66 -15.95
C ALA A 196 14.40 3.83 -16.48
N ASP A 197 15.69 3.62 -16.73
CA ASP A 197 16.60 4.62 -17.29
C ASP A 197 16.15 5.14 -18.69
N LEU A 198 15.37 4.37 -19.42
CA LEU A 198 14.82 4.80 -20.72
C LEU A 198 13.60 5.72 -20.56
N TYR A 199 12.80 5.52 -19.50
CA TYR A 199 11.47 6.13 -19.36
C TYR A 199 11.34 7.11 -18.19
N ALA A 200 12.19 7.05 -17.16
CA ALA A 200 12.12 7.93 -15.99
C ALA A 200 12.83 9.27 -16.26
N LYS A 201 12.29 10.09 -17.16
CA LYS A 201 12.93 11.33 -17.63
C LYS A 201 12.32 12.60 -17.05
N GLU A 202 11.13 12.51 -16.46
CA GLU A 202 10.35 13.68 -16.07
C GLU A 202 10.31 13.89 -14.56
N SER A 203 10.14 15.15 -14.15
CA SER A 203 9.90 15.53 -12.75
C SER A 203 11.00 15.00 -11.82
N ILE A 204 10.61 14.35 -10.71
CA ILE A 204 11.50 13.78 -9.70
C ILE A 204 12.06 12.39 -10.10
N LEU A 205 11.54 11.76 -11.15
CA LEU A 205 11.89 10.37 -11.49
C LEU A 205 13.39 10.15 -11.73
N PRO A 206 14.14 11.06 -12.41
CA PRO A 206 15.61 10.91 -12.55
C PRO A 206 16.34 10.87 -11.20
N LEU A 207 15.85 11.58 -10.19
CA LEU A 207 16.43 11.59 -8.85
C LEU A 207 16.14 10.30 -8.11
N ILE A 208 14.91 9.81 -8.19
CA ILE A 208 14.53 8.51 -7.62
C ILE A 208 15.33 7.39 -8.29
N LEU A 209 15.52 7.44 -9.60
CA LEU A 209 16.33 6.49 -10.36
C LEU A 209 17.78 6.46 -9.85
N ALA A 210 18.43 7.62 -9.72
CA ALA A 210 19.80 7.74 -9.24
C ALA A 210 19.95 7.23 -7.80
N PHE A 211 18.97 7.55 -6.95
CA PHE A 211 18.92 7.07 -5.57
C PHE A 211 18.79 5.55 -5.51
N GLN A 212 17.85 4.97 -6.24
CA GLN A 212 17.63 3.53 -6.24
C GLN A 212 18.79 2.75 -6.86
N LYS A 213 19.52 3.32 -7.86
CA LYS A 213 20.77 2.74 -8.37
C LYS A 213 21.76 2.52 -7.23
N LYS A 214 22.01 3.54 -6.38
CA LYS A 214 22.91 3.41 -5.21
C LYS A 214 22.44 2.34 -4.22
N LEU A 215 21.13 2.28 -3.92
CA LEU A 215 20.59 1.27 -3.01
C LEU A 215 20.79 -0.15 -3.55
N VAL A 216 20.56 -0.36 -4.84
CA VAL A 216 20.72 -1.66 -5.51
C VAL A 216 22.19 -2.07 -5.59
N GLU A 217 23.10 -1.14 -5.87
CA GLU A 217 24.56 -1.38 -5.84
C GLU A 217 25.03 -1.85 -4.46
N ASN A 218 24.51 -1.21 -3.40
CA ASN A 218 24.82 -1.55 -2.02
C ASN A 218 24.03 -2.75 -1.48
N LYS A 219 23.16 -3.37 -2.28
CA LYS A 219 22.23 -4.45 -1.87
C LYS A 219 21.38 -4.06 -0.67
N ASP A 220 21.07 -2.78 -0.56
CA ASP A 220 20.29 -2.22 0.55
C ASP A 220 18.79 -2.55 0.37
N THR A 221 18.20 -3.25 1.34
CA THR A 221 16.79 -3.64 1.36
C THR A 221 15.93 -2.74 2.27
N GLY A 222 16.49 -1.64 2.76
CA GLY A 222 15.83 -0.69 3.64
C GLY A 222 14.62 0.01 3.00
N ARG A 223 13.79 0.60 3.84
CA ARG A 223 12.66 1.42 3.42
C ARG A 223 13.09 2.87 3.30
N TYR A 224 12.72 3.51 2.20
CA TYR A 224 13.02 4.91 1.92
C TYR A 224 11.80 5.64 1.39
N THR A 225 11.75 6.93 1.66
CA THR A 225 10.69 7.86 1.25
C THR A 225 11.15 8.75 0.09
N VAL A 226 10.21 9.45 -0.52
CA VAL A 226 10.54 10.49 -1.52
C VAL A 226 11.36 11.64 -0.87
N ALA A 227 11.14 11.95 0.41
CA ALA A 227 11.94 12.95 1.11
C ALA A 227 13.42 12.54 1.25
N ASP A 228 13.72 11.24 1.46
CA ASP A 228 15.10 10.76 1.54
C ASP A 228 15.85 10.96 0.21
N VAL A 229 15.14 10.88 -0.92
CA VAL A 229 15.72 11.18 -2.24
C VAL A 229 16.15 12.64 -2.35
N LEU A 230 15.35 13.57 -1.80
CA LEU A 230 15.61 15.01 -1.89
C LEU A 230 16.73 15.48 -0.95
N THR A 231 16.92 14.83 0.20
CA THR A 231 17.97 15.20 1.18
C THR A 231 19.39 14.89 0.68
N LEU A 232 19.57 13.96 -0.25
CA LEU A 232 20.89 13.64 -0.81
C LEU A 232 21.42 14.66 -1.83
N GLN A 233 20.67 15.73 -2.12
CA GLN A 233 21.08 16.79 -3.04
C GLN A 233 21.62 18.03 -2.32
N GLN A 234 21.57 18.03 -0.98
CA GLN A 234 22.15 19.07 -0.14
C GLN A 234 23.53 18.66 0.37
#